data_12d70fdd1dfcdf4298d93a39141824e5
#
_entry.id   12d70fdd1dfcdf4298d93a39141824e5
#
_cell.length_a   1.000
_cell.length_b   1.000
_cell.length_c   1.000
_cell.angle_alpha   90.00
_cell.angle_beta   90.00
_cell.angle_gamma   90.00
#
_symmetry.space_group_name_H-M   'P 1'
#
loop_
_entity.id
_entity.type
_entity.pdbx_description
1 polymer ?
#
loop_
_entity_poly.entity_id
_entity_poly.type
_entity_poly.pdbx_seq_one_letter_code
_entity_poly.pdbx_strand_id
1 'polypeptide(L)'
;MYYTEEQIEKVRSGSDIVQIIGRYVNLKRSGSGYVGLCPFHSEKTPSFSVNPARQMYKCFGCGVAGSVITFVMEYENYTFPEAMQFLAEQAGIELPKTELTPEQKRQKNLRSTLVQINAKAAAYYYAKLKSPGGKQGYDYFKNRGLSDETIMHFGLGYSGQGGRELYGYLKNQGYSDRELSETGLFKIDEHGAYDKFWNRVMFPIMDINNRVIGFGGRVMGDAKPKYLNSPETILFNKSKNLFGLNYAKLGKRKNIILCEGYMDVIALHQAGFTNAVASLGTAFTSEQAVILKRYTDEVLLTYDSDAAGIKAALRAIPMLRDAGINARVIHMDPYKDPDEFIKALGNEEFEKRINDAQNAFLFEIEVLRKNYNITDPEQKTKFDHEMARKLLVFEDKVQRDNYIETLSAKYSIKKEDLRGLVIKNANMASSRTKKTFSQSDGYQKNGRKPKEKGIEYSYKLLLSWLVDSPELFGKVSDIVGREDFEEEPYKKAAELLY
;
A
#
# COMPACT_ATOMS: atom_id res chain seq x y z
N MET A 1 3.10 -2.60 26.84
CA MET A 1 2.98 -1.18 26.46
C MET A 1 4.35 -0.54 26.57
N TYR A 2 4.76 0.30 25.61
CA TYR A 2 6.09 0.94 25.62
C TYR A 2 6.18 2.11 26.62
N TYR A 3 5.04 2.72 26.97
CA TYR A 3 4.95 3.84 27.88
C TYR A 3 3.75 3.67 28.82
N THR A 4 3.86 4.18 30.06
CA THR A 4 2.72 4.25 30.99
C THR A 4 1.72 5.31 30.55
N GLU A 5 0.47 5.22 30.99
CA GLU A 5 -0.54 6.24 30.69
C GLU A 5 -0.10 7.63 31.17
N GLU A 6 0.57 7.71 32.33
CA GLU A 6 1.13 8.93 32.89
C GLU A 6 2.19 9.56 31.98
N GLN A 7 3.08 8.72 31.38
CA GLN A 7 4.09 9.18 30.43
C GLN A 7 3.47 9.68 29.12
N ILE A 8 2.45 8.97 28.62
CA ILE A 8 1.70 9.36 27.41
C ILE A 8 1.01 10.70 27.66
N GLU A 9 0.36 10.84 28.83
CA GLU A 9 -0.34 12.08 29.18
C GLU A 9 0.63 13.24 29.37
N LYS A 10 1.79 13.02 30.00
CA LYS A 10 2.83 14.02 30.18
C LYS A 10 3.35 14.55 28.84
N VAL A 11 3.61 13.68 27.87
CA VAL A 11 4.02 14.10 26.52
C VAL A 11 2.88 14.79 25.79
N ARG A 12 1.65 14.26 25.88
CA ARG A 12 0.48 14.83 25.23
C ARG A 12 0.18 16.25 25.76
N SER A 13 0.19 16.43 27.06
CA SER A 13 -0.07 17.72 27.70
C SER A 13 1.07 18.73 27.53
N GLY A 14 2.32 18.25 27.42
CA GLY A 14 3.48 19.09 27.14
C GLY A 14 3.63 19.48 25.67
N SER A 15 2.84 18.90 24.77
CA SER A 15 2.91 19.15 23.33
C SER A 15 1.66 19.89 22.86
N ASP A 16 1.73 21.22 22.75
CA ASP A 16 0.60 22.02 22.24
C ASP A 16 0.28 21.66 20.79
N ILE A 17 -0.93 21.16 20.56
CA ILE A 17 -1.37 20.66 19.27
C ILE A 17 -1.35 21.73 18.17
N VAL A 18 -1.65 23.01 18.53
CA VAL A 18 -1.65 24.12 17.55
C VAL A 18 -0.23 24.45 17.12
N GLN A 19 0.72 24.46 18.06
CA GLN A 19 2.13 24.71 17.75
C GLN A 19 2.74 23.59 16.92
N ILE A 20 2.47 22.33 17.28
CA ILE A 20 3.01 21.20 16.53
C ILE A 20 2.40 21.14 15.12
N ILE A 21 1.07 21.16 15.00
CA ILE A 21 0.41 21.09 13.68
C ILE A 21 0.69 22.34 12.85
N GLY A 22 0.82 23.50 13.46
CA GLY A 22 1.13 24.75 12.76
C GLY A 22 2.46 24.78 12.03
N ARG A 23 3.39 23.84 12.31
CA ARG A 23 4.65 23.67 11.55
C ARG A 23 4.43 23.01 10.19
N TYR A 24 3.32 22.28 10.05
CA TYR A 24 2.99 21.47 8.86
C TYR A 24 1.80 22.03 8.08
N VAL A 25 0.88 22.68 8.78
CA VAL A 25 -0.38 23.19 8.23
C VAL A 25 -0.50 24.68 8.52
N ASN A 26 -0.82 25.47 7.49
CA ASN A 26 -1.10 26.90 7.68
C ASN A 26 -2.47 27.05 8.36
N LEU A 27 -2.45 27.15 9.69
CA LEU A 27 -3.64 27.26 10.54
C LEU A 27 -4.12 28.72 10.65
N LYS A 28 -5.39 28.95 10.38
CA LYS A 28 -6.06 30.25 10.59
C LYS A 28 -7.05 30.12 11.73
N ARG A 29 -7.13 31.13 12.56
CA ARG A 29 -8.08 31.16 13.70
C ARG A 29 -9.52 31.18 13.18
N SER A 30 -10.38 30.33 13.75
CA SER A 30 -11.79 30.24 13.41
C SER A 30 -12.59 29.95 14.70
N GLY A 31 -13.28 30.95 15.19
CA GLY A 31 -13.97 30.88 16.49
C GLY A 31 -13.02 30.55 17.64
N SER A 32 -13.33 29.50 18.40
CA SER A 32 -12.52 29.01 19.53
C SER A 32 -11.40 28.07 19.13
N GLY A 33 -11.25 27.75 17.83
CA GLY A 33 -10.25 26.83 17.31
C GLY A 33 -9.47 27.37 16.12
N TYR A 34 -8.87 26.49 15.38
CA TYR A 34 -8.12 26.79 14.17
C TYR A 34 -8.59 25.90 13.03
N VAL A 35 -8.47 26.40 11.79
CA VAL A 35 -8.79 25.65 10.57
C VAL A 35 -7.67 25.81 9.54
N GLY A 36 -7.45 24.78 8.75
CA GLY A 36 -6.48 24.78 7.67
C GLY A 36 -6.85 23.76 6.58
N LEU A 37 -6.06 23.69 5.53
CA LEU A 37 -6.18 22.60 4.55
C LEU A 37 -5.64 21.32 5.16
N CYS A 38 -6.36 20.22 4.96
CA CYS A 38 -5.98 18.94 5.54
C CYS A 38 -4.66 18.43 4.93
N PRO A 39 -3.69 18.02 5.75
CA PRO A 39 -2.44 17.47 5.24
C PRO A 39 -2.55 15.99 4.83
N PHE A 40 -3.70 15.34 5.10
CA PHE A 40 -3.92 13.92 4.85
C PHE A 40 -4.77 13.66 3.60
N HIS A 41 -5.42 14.68 3.03
CA HIS A 41 -6.13 14.59 1.76
C HIS A 41 -6.10 15.93 1.01
N SER A 42 -6.31 15.89 -0.29
CA SER A 42 -6.30 17.11 -1.12
C SER A 42 -7.66 17.80 -1.07
N GLU A 43 -7.67 19.08 -0.67
CA GLU A 43 -8.88 19.92 -0.65
C GLU A 43 -8.56 21.36 -1.02
N LYS A 44 -9.57 22.09 -1.50
CA LYS A 44 -9.44 23.52 -1.83
C LYS A 44 -10.00 24.45 -0.75
N THR A 45 -10.91 23.93 0.08
CA THR A 45 -11.56 24.65 1.17
C THR A 45 -11.12 24.04 2.50
N PRO A 46 -10.72 24.86 3.51
CA PRO A 46 -10.26 24.32 4.78
C PRO A 46 -11.33 23.50 5.48
N SER A 47 -11.08 22.21 5.69
CA SER A 47 -11.93 21.31 6.48
C SER A 47 -11.21 20.67 7.68
N PHE A 48 -9.91 20.92 7.80
CA PHE A 48 -9.10 20.42 8.91
C PHE A 48 -9.20 21.38 10.09
N SER A 49 -9.86 20.95 11.15
CA SER A 49 -10.10 21.73 12.37
C SER A 49 -9.21 21.26 13.52
N VAL A 50 -8.60 22.20 14.24
CA VAL A 50 -7.80 21.95 15.44
C VAL A 50 -8.47 22.66 16.62
N ASN A 51 -8.79 21.90 17.66
CA ASN A 51 -9.39 22.39 18.88
C ASN A 51 -8.34 22.43 20.01
N PRO A 52 -7.84 23.63 20.38
CA PRO A 52 -6.82 23.75 21.42
C PRO A 52 -7.32 23.37 22.81
N ALA A 53 -8.59 23.58 23.11
CA ALA A 53 -9.14 23.27 24.46
C ALA A 53 -9.25 21.74 24.67
N ARG A 54 -9.51 20.97 23.58
CA ARG A 54 -9.58 19.50 23.64
C ARG A 54 -8.28 18.84 23.27
N GLN A 55 -7.27 19.57 22.80
CA GLN A 55 -6.00 19.04 22.26
C GLN A 55 -6.24 17.95 21.21
N MET A 56 -7.20 18.19 20.31
CA MET A 56 -7.59 17.26 19.25
C MET A 56 -7.74 17.98 17.91
N TYR A 57 -7.48 17.23 16.84
CA TYR A 57 -7.83 17.65 15.50
C TYR A 57 -8.89 16.73 14.89
N LYS A 58 -9.63 17.26 13.92
CA LYS A 58 -10.56 16.50 13.08
C LYS A 58 -10.66 17.15 11.70
N CYS A 59 -10.52 16.35 10.68
CA CYS A 59 -10.86 16.75 9.31
C CYS A 59 -12.31 16.37 9.00
N PHE A 60 -13.12 17.35 8.60
CA PHE A 60 -14.52 17.10 8.21
C PHE A 60 -14.64 16.64 6.75
N GLY A 61 -13.54 16.69 5.95
CA GLY A 61 -13.49 16.18 4.59
C GLY A 61 -13.21 14.68 4.52
N CYS A 62 -12.10 14.22 5.12
CA CYS A 62 -11.72 12.80 5.08
C CYS A 62 -12.01 12.03 6.38
N GLY A 63 -12.52 12.68 7.42
CA GLY A 63 -12.89 12.05 8.69
C GLY A 63 -11.73 11.76 9.64
N VAL A 64 -10.45 11.93 9.23
CA VAL A 64 -9.31 11.69 10.11
C VAL A 64 -9.40 12.58 11.36
N ALA A 65 -9.12 11.99 12.52
CA ALA A 65 -9.16 12.71 13.80
C ALA A 65 -8.19 12.08 14.80
N GLY A 66 -7.69 12.86 15.74
CA GLY A 66 -6.80 12.35 16.77
C GLY A 66 -6.17 13.42 17.64
N SER A 67 -5.23 12.99 18.47
CA SER A 67 -4.39 13.84 19.31
C SER A 67 -3.12 14.28 18.54
N VAL A 68 -2.28 15.09 19.19
CA VAL A 68 -0.97 15.49 18.66
C VAL A 68 -0.09 14.26 18.37
N ILE A 69 -0.16 13.22 19.18
CA ILE A 69 0.60 11.97 18.96
C ILE A 69 0.11 11.29 17.68
N THR A 70 -1.19 11.15 17.52
CA THR A 70 -1.79 10.54 16.30
C THR A 70 -1.41 11.35 15.05
N PHE A 71 -1.42 12.70 15.16
CA PHE A 71 -1.02 13.57 14.06
C PHE A 71 0.41 13.29 13.61
N VAL A 72 1.36 13.24 14.55
CA VAL A 72 2.78 12.99 14.25
C VAL A 72 2.98 11.58 13.69
N MET A 73 2.30 10.58 14.25
CA MET A 73 2.32 9.21 13.70
C MET A 73 1.88 9.16 12.25
N GLU A 74 0.76 9.80 11.93
CA GLU A 74 0.18 9.79 10.58
C GLU A 74 0.97 10.65 9.59
N TYR A 75 1.42 11.84 10.02
CA TYR A 75 2.08 12.78 9.12
C TYR A 75 3.53 12.38 8.84
N GLU A 76 4.31 12.07 9.88
CA GLU A 76 5.72 11.67 9.77
C GLU A 76 5.89 10.17 9.49
N ASN A 77 4.78 9.41 9.49
CA ASN A 77 4.79 7.96 9.41
C ASN A 77 5.67 7.31 10.49
N TYR A 78 5.57 7.85 11.70
CA TYR A 78 6.26 7.30 12.86
C TYR A 78 5.45 6.20 13.52
N THR A 79 6.14 5.24 14.12
CA THR A 79 5.52 4.34 15.08
C THR A 79 5.15 5.12 16.35
N PHE A 80 4.23 4.60 17.17
CA PHE A 80 3.87 5.24 18.42
C PHE A 80 5.09 5.59 19.31
N PRO A 81 6.10 4.70 19.50
CA PRO A 81 7.31 5.05 20.26
C PRO A 81 8.14 6.17 19.62
N GLU A 82 8.26 6.19 18.29
CA GLU A 82 8.99 7.25 17.58
C GLU A 82 8.28 8.60 17.71
N ALA A 83 6.95 8.64 17.60
CA ALA A 83 6.17 9.84 17.80
C ALA A 83 6.26 10.36 19.24
N MET A 84 6.19 9.46 20.24
CA MET A 84 6.38 9.79 21.65
C MET A 84 7.76 10.40 21.90
N GLN A 85 8.82 9.81 21.37
CA GLN A 85 10.17 10.32 21.53
C GLN A 85 10.37 11.68 20.86
N PHE A 86 9.86 11.83 19.63
CA PHE A 86 9.88 13.10 18.89
C PHE A 86 9.18 14.23 19.66
N LEU A 87 7.97 13.98 20.16
CA LEU A 87 7.21 15.00 20.91
C LEU A 87 7.85 15.30 22.26
N ALA A 88 8.40 14.30 22.94
CA ALA A 88 9.10 14.49 24.21
C ALA A 88 10.34 15.37 24.05
N GLU A 89 11.15 15.12 23.01
CA GLU A 89 12.30 15.97 22.67
C GLU A 89 11.89 17.42 22.39
N GLN A 90 10.80 17.60 21.64
CA GLN A 90 10.27 18.94 21.32
C GLN A 90 9.74 19.69 22.56
N ALA A 91 9.17 18.93 23.51
CA ALA A 91 8.61 19.48 24.75
C ALA A 91 9.64 19.59 25.90
N GLY A 92 10.90 19.18 25.67
CA GLY A 92 11.94 19.12 26.73
C GLY A 92 11.60 18.12 27.84
N ILE A 93 10.80 17.10 27.53
CA ILE A 93 10.39 16.07 28.50
C ILE A 93 11.35 14.88 28.41
N GLU A 94 12.06 14.61 29.49
CA GLU A 94 12.80 13.37 29.59
C GLU A 94 11.82 12.22 29.80
N LEU A 95 11.67 11.39 28.78
CA LEU A 95 10.99 10.12 28.95
C LEU A 95 11.96 9.16 29.65
N PRO A 96 11.54 8.50 30.74
CA PRO A 96 12.35 7.43 31.29
C PRO A 96 12.67 6.44 30.16
N LYS A 97 13.92 6.08 30.04
CA LYS A 97 14.33 5.01 29.11
C LYS A 97 13.53 3.78 29.53
N THR A 98 12.42 3.54 28.86
CA THR A 98 11.58 2.38 29.16
C THR A 98 12.50 1.17 29.11
N GLU A 99 12.60 0.45 30.20
CA GLU A 99 13.36 -0.79 30.21
C GLU A 99 12.65 -1.75 29.26
N LEU A 100 13.08 -1.71 28.00
CA LEU A 100 12.70 -2.72 27.02
C LEU A 100 13.04 -4.08 27.63
N THR A 101 12.14 -5.04 27.54
CA THR A 101 12.49 -6.41 27.91
C THR A 101 13.78 -6.80 27.20
N PRO A 102 14.58 -7.71 27.73
CA PRO A 102 15.81 -8.16 27.07
C PRO A 102 15.56 -8.57 25.61
N GLU A 103 14.42 -9.15 25.32
CA GLU A 103 14.02 -9.55 23.97
C GLU A 103 13.70 -8.37 23.07
N GLN A 104 12.99 -7.38 23.57
CA GLN A 104 12.69 -6.13 22.83
C GLN A 104 13.97 -5.32 22.55
N LYS A 105 14.90 -5.24 23.52
CA LYS A 105 16.22 -4.63 23.32
C LYS A 105 16.98 -5.37 22.22
N ARG A 106 16.95 -6.70 22.24
CA ARG A 106 17.60 -7.54 21.24
C ARG A 106 17.03 -7.33 19.84
N GLN A 107 15.69 -7.30 19.69
CA GLN A 107 15.03 -7.04 18.40
C GLN A 107 15.33 -5.63 17.89
N LYS A 108 15.28 -4.61 18.75
CA LYS A 108 15.62 -3.23 18.37
C LYS A 108 17.07 -3.11 17.92
N ASN A 109 18.00 -3.74 18.67
CA ASN A 109 19.42 -3.75 18.31
C ASN A 109 19.63 -4.49 16.98
N LEU A 110 19.03 -5.66 16.81
CA LEU A 110 19.10 -6.41 15.55
C LEU A 110 18.60 -5.56 14.38
N ARG A 111 17.42 -4.94 14.50
CA ARG A 111 16.89 -4.07 13.46
C ARG A 111 17.85 -2.94 13.09
N SER A 112 18.44 -2.27 14.09
CA SER A 112 19.46 -1.22 13.89
C SER A 112 20.69 -1.76 13.19
N THR A 113 21.20 -2.91 13.59
CA THR A 113 22.35 -3.57 12.96
C THR A 113 22.07 -3.93 11.52
N LEU A 114 20.88 -4.49 11.21
CA LEU A 114 20.52 -4.84 9.84
C LEU A 114 20.41 -3.61 8.93
N VAL A 115 19.90 -2.48 9.42
CA VAL A 115 19.91 -1.20 8.67
C VAL A 115 21.33 -0.77 8.34
N GLN A 116 22.26 -0.87 9.30
CA GLN A 116 23.67 -0.55 9.08
C GLN A 116 24.32 -1.49 8.06
N ILE A 117 24.06 -2.79 8.16
CA ILE A 117 24.58 -3.78 7.20
C ILE A 117 24.07 -3.48 5.79
N ASN A 118 22.77 -3.22 5.63
CA ASN A 118 22.19 -2.87 4.32
C ASN A 118 22.79 -1.58 3.75
N ALA A 119 22.98 -0.56 4.58
CA ALA A 119 23.64 0.69 4.14
C ALA A 119 25.07 0.45 3.67
N LYS A 120 25.85 -0.37 4.40
CA LYS A 120 27.21 -0.75 4.01
C LYS A 120 27.23 -1.62 2.75
N ALA A 121 26.28 -2.53 2.59
CA ALA A 121 26.13 -3.33 1.38
C ALA A 121 25.81 -2.44 0.17
N ALA A 122 24.92 -1.45 0.32
CA ALA A 122 24.64 -0.47 -0.74
C ALA A 122 25.88 0.34 -1.13
N ALA A 123 26.62 0.85 -0.14
CA ALA A 123 27.88 1.55 -0.37
C ALA A 123 28.93 0.67 -1.06
N TYR A 124 29.03 -0.59 -0.66
CA TYR A 124 29.91 -1.57 -1.30
C TYR A 124 29.53 -1.79 -2.78
N TYR A 125 28.27 -2.04 -3.07
CA TYR A 125 27.82 -2.25 -4.45
C TYR A 125 28.00 -1.02 -5.34
N TYR A 126 27.79 0.19 -4.79
CA TYR A 126 28.04 1.44 -5.50
C TYR A 126 29.54 1.64 -5.77
N ALA A 127 30.40 1.44 -4.76
CA ALA A 127 31.84 1.53 -4.92
C ALA A 127 32.37 0.49 -5.93
N LYS A 128 31.84 -0.74 -5.88
CA LYS A 128 32.17 -1.79 -6.85
C LYS A 128 31.81 -1.39 -8.27
N LEU A 129 30.61 -0.78 -8.47
CA LEU A 129 30.18 -0.26 -9.78
C LEU A 129 31.17 0.76 -10.36
N LYS A 130 31.69 1.66 -9.52
CA LYS A 130 32.62 2.70 -9.92
C LYS A 130 34.09 2.24 -10.05
N SER A 131 34.38 1.00 -9.63
CA SER A 131 35.72 0.42 -9.74
C SER A 131 35.97 -0.18 -11.13
N PRO A 132 37.26 -0.39 -11.53
CA PRO A 132 37.58 -1.08 -12.78
C PRO A 132 36.88 -2.44 -12.94
N GLY A 133 36.71 -3.21 -11.84
CA GLY A 133 36.00 -4.48 -11.83
C GLY A 133 34.48 -4.36 -11.97
N GLY A 134 33.95 -3.14 -11.92
CA GLY A 134 32.51 -2.86 -12.09
C GLY A 134 32.11 -2.37 -13.48
N LYS A 135 33.08 -2.25 -14.40
CA LYS A 135 32.86 -1.69 -15.75
C LYS A 135 31.64 -2.29 -16.47
N GLN A 136 31.46 -3.62 -16.40
CA GLN A 136 30.34 -4.29 -17.02
C GLN A 136 28.98 -3.80 -16.48
N GLY A 137 28.86 -3.61 -15.16
CA GLY A 137 27.64 -3.10 -14.55
C GLY A 137 27.43 -1.60 -14.89
N TYR A 138 28.49 -0.82 -14.91
CA TYR A 138 28.45 0.59 -15.29
C TYR A 138 28.01 0.75 -16.75
N ASP A 139 28.65 0.03 -17.68
CA ASP A 139 28.31 0.04 -19.10
C ASP A 139 26.85 -0.39 -19.33
N TYR A 140 26.33 -1.32 -18.54
CA TYR A 140 24.92 -1.68 -18.60
C TYR A 140 24.00 -0.47 -18.34
N PHE A 141 24.25 0.29 -17.28
CA PHE A 141 23.42 1.47 -16.98
C PHE A 141 23.61 2.58 -18.02
N LYS A 142 24.83 2.80 -18.51
CA LYS A 142 25.09 3.78 -19.59
C LYS A 142 24.39 3.38 -20.90
N ASN A 143 24.42 2.09 -21.27
CA ASN A 143 23.70 1.58 -22.45
C ASN A 143 22.18 1.66 -22.31
N ARG A 144 21.67 1.70 -21.06
CA ARG A 144 20.28 2.00 -20.76
C ARG A 144 19.98 3.50 -20.79
N GLY A 145 20.96 4.36 -21.06
CA GLY A 145 20.80 5.82 -21.15
C GLY A 145 20.77 6.54 -19.81
N LEU A 146 21.19 5.90 -18.71
CA LEU A 146 21.20 6.55 -17.41
C LEU A 146 22.38 7.51 -17.25
N SER A 147 22.12 8.70 -16.72
CA SER A 147 23.13 9.68 -16.34
C SER A 147 23.87 9.26 -15.06
N ASP A 148 25.03 9.82 -14.81
CA ASP A 148 25.78 9.57 -13.57
C ASP A 148 25.06 10.13 -12.35
N GLU A 149 24.35 11.25 -12.52
CA GLU A 149 23.50 11.83 -11.48
C GLU A 149 22.37 10.85 -11.09
N THR A 150 21.73 10.22 -12.06
CA THR A 150 20.67 9.24 -11.83
C THR A 150 21.22 7.99 -11.14
N ILE A 151 22.36 7.47 -11.59
CA ILE A 151 23.04 6.33 -10.98
C ILE A 151 23.36 6.62 -9.50
N MET A 152 23.88 7.84 -9.22
CA MET A 152 24.19 8.28 -7.87
C MET A 152 22.92 8.50 -7.03
N HIS A 153 21.91 9.16 -7.59
CA HIS A 153 20.65 9.47 -6.89
C HIS A 153 19.95 8.23 -6.37
N PHE A 154 19.88 7.16 -7.18
CA PHE A 154 19.30 5.88 -6.78
C PHE A 154 20.29 4.95 -6.06
N GLY A 155 21.56 5.33 -5.94
CA GLY A 155 22.60 4.50 -5.34
C GLY A 155 22.80 3.17 -6.07
N LEU A 156 22.66 3.17 -7.42
CA LEU A 156 22.73 1.95 -8.23
C LEU A 156 24.12 1.33 -8.11
N GLY A 157 24.19 0.00 -8.05
CA GLY A 157 25.41 -0.72 -7.78
C GLY A 157 25.66 -1.90 -8.69
N TYR A 158 26.75 -2.61 -8.42
CA TYR A 158 27.09 -3.88 -9.03
C TYR A 158 27.63 -4.85 -8.00
N SER A 159 27.17 -6.09 -8.01
CA SER A 159 27.54 -7.09 -7.00
C SER A 159 28.89 -7.75 -7.24
N GLY A 160 29.50 -7.54 -8.43
CA GLY A 160 30.69 -8.27 -8.84
C GLY A 160 30.37 -9.69 -9.36
N GLN A 161 31.42 -10.40 -9.77
CA GLN A 161 31.30 -11.76 -10.30
C GLN A 161 31.62 -12.85 -9.26
N GLY A 162 32.22 -12.46 -8.12
CA GLY A 162 32.55 -13.36 -7.03
C GLY A 162 31.37 -13.64 -6.13
N GLY A 163 31.18 -14.89 -5.73
CA GLY A 163 30.04 -15.31 -4.90
C GLY A 163 30.25 -15.14 -3.39
N ARG A 164 31.33 -14.47 -2.94
CA ARG A 164 31.66 -14.27 -1.51
C ARG A 164 32.28 -12.91 -1.22
N GLU A 165 32.22 -11.98 -2.15
CA GLU A 165 32.92 -10.71 -2.03
C GLU A 165 32.27 -9.81 -0.95
N LEU A 166 30.96 -9.64 -0.97
CA LEU A 166 30.24 -8.86 0.03
C LEU A 166 30.31 -9.50 1.40
N TYR A 167 30.14 -10.84 1.47
CA TYR A 167 30.27 -11.56 2.73
C TYR A 167 31.62 -11.31 3.39
N GLY A 168 32.73 -11.50 2.65
CA GLY A 168 34.08 -11.23 3.15
C GLY A 168 34.28 -9.81 3.63
N TYR A 169 33.76 -8.83 2.85
CA TYR A 169 33.82 -7.43 3.23
C TYR A 169 33.12 -7.14 4.56
N LEU A 170 31.91 -7.66 4.77
CA LEU A 170 31.14 -7.42 5.99
C LEU A 170 31.69 -8.21 7.19
N LYS A 171 32.21 -9.42 6.98
CA LYS A 171 32.91 -10.20 8.03
C LYS A 171 34.13 -9.44 8.55
N ASN A 172 34.93 -8.83 7.68
CA ASN A 172 36.08 -8.03 8.07
C ASN A 172 35.70 -6.76 8.85
N GLN A 173 34.41 -6.34 8.79
CA GLN A 173 33.86 -5.26 9.62
C GLN A 173 33.28 -5.73 10.96
N GLY A 174 33.40 -7.01 11.29
CA GLY A 174 33.04 -7.57 12.58
C GLY A 174 31.59 -8.09 12.68
N TYR A 175 30.82 -8.12 11.59
CA TYR A 175 29.47 -8.67 11.64
C TYR A 175 29.47 -10.20 11.76
N SER A 176 28.60 -10.74 12.61
CA SER A 176 28.45 -12.17 12.82
C SER A 176 27.63 -12.85 11.72
N ASP A 177 27.81 -14.14 11.51
CA ASP A 177 27.03 -14.93 10.55
C ASP A 177 25.54 -14.89 10.84
N ARG A 178 25.19 -14.83 12.13
CA ARG A 178 23.80 -14.70 12.57
C ARG A 178 23.19 -13.39 12.07
N GLU A 179 23.87 -12.26 12.22
CA GLU A 179 23.38 -10.96 11.75
C GLU A 179 23.32 -10.93 10.22
N LEU A 180 24.34 -11.48 9.54
CA LEU A 180 24.38 -11.54 8.10
C LEU A 180 23.26 -12.42 7.52
N SER A 181 22.93 -13.55 8.13
CA SER A 181 21.83 -14.42 7.67
C SER A 181 20.46 -13.74 7.70
N GLU A 182 20.23 -12.87 8.69
CA GLU A 182 18.96 -12.12 8.84
C GLU A 182 18.77 -11.01 7.81
N THR A 183 19.82 -10.59 7.08
CA THR A 183 19.72 -9.56 6.03
C THR A 183 19.04 -10.06 4.76
N GLY A 184 19.00 -11.36 4.54
CA GLY A 184 18.57 -11.96 3.29
C GLY A 184 19.53 -11.76 2.10
N LEU A 185 20.72 -11.18 2.32
CA LEU A 185 21.78 -10.99 1.31
C LEU A 185 22.60 -12.24 1.05
N PHE A 186 22.62 -13.16 2.01
CA PHE A 186 23.49 -14.33 2.00
C PHE A 186 22.70 -15.63 2.09
N LYS A 187 23.29 -16.70 1.56
CA LYS A 187 22.97 -18.08 1.89
C LYS A 187 24.11 -18.58 2.78
N ILE A 188 23.82 -18.90 4.04
CA ILE A 188 24.77 -19.41 5.02
C ILE A 188 24.27 -20.78 5.46
N ASP A 189 25.03 -21.84 5.15
CA ASP A 189 24.73 -23.22 5.50
C ASP A 189 26.02 -23.97 5.88
N GLU A 190 25.93 -25.28 6.08
CA GLU A 190 27.07 -26.18 6.42
C GLU A 190 28.15 -26.19 5.33
N HIS A 191 27.84 -25.83 4.09
CA HIS A 191 28.80 -25.76 2.98
C HIS A 191 29.48 -24.38 2.86
N GLY A 192 29.10 -23.44 3.72
CA GLY A 192 29.69 -22.10 3.82
C GLY A 192 28.71 -20.95 3.57
N ALA A 193 29.28 -19.78 3.35
CA ALA A 193 28.52 -18.55 3.12
C ALA A 193 28.70 -18.05 1.68
N TYR A 194 27.61 -17.67 1.04
CA TYR A 194 27.59 -17.21 -0.35
C TYR A 194 26.70 -15.97 -0.48
N ASP A 195 27.14 -15.03 -1.31
CA ASP A 195 26.36 -13.86 -1.70
C ASP A 195 25.19 -14.31 -2.59
N LYS A 196 23.95 -13.97 -2.23
CA LYS A 196 22.78 -14.27 -3.08
C LYS A 196 22.77 -13.46 -4.36
N PHE A 197 23.31 -12.25 -4.31
CA PHE A 197 23.44 -11.37 -5.45
C PHE A 197 24.86 -11.45 -5.98
N TRP A 198 25.07 -12.14 -7.07
CA TRP A 198 26.33 -12.20 -7.79
C TRP A 198 26.08 -11.96 -9.28
N ASN A 199 27.01 -11.30 -9.95
CA ASN A 199 26.92 -10.87 -11.36
C ASN A 199 25.60 -10.16 -11.69
N ARG A 200 25.20 -9.20 -10.81
CA ARG A 200 23.96 -8.45 -10.96
C ARG A 200 24.22 -6.94 -10.83
N VAL A 201 23.53 -6.16 -11.64
CA VAL A 201 23.33 -4.74 -11.32
C VAL A 201 22.31 -4.62 -10.21
N MET A 202 22.57 -3.71 -9.25
CA MET A 202 21.88 -3.65 -7.97
C MET A 202 21.04 -2.39 -7.83
N PHE A 203 19.85 -2.54 -7.32
CA PHE A 203 18.86 -1.51 -7.03
C PHE A 203 18.59 -1.50 -5.52
N PRO A 204 19.14 -0.57 -4.74
CA PRO A 204 18.78 -0.44 -3.34
C PRO A 204 17.30 -0.11 -3.19
N ILE A 205 16.60 -0.86 -2.35
CA ILE A 205 15.20 -0.60 -2.01
C ILE A 205 15.20 0.17 -0.69
N MET A 206 14.62 1.36 -0.71
CA MET A 206 14.57 2.25 0.44
C MET A 206 13.16 2.31 1.03
N ASP A 207 13.10 2.43 2.35
CA ASP A 207 11.87 2.81 3.02
C ASP A 207 11.60 4.31 2.83
N ILE A 208 10.44 4.79 3.29
CA ILE A 208 10.06 6.19 3.17
C ILE A 208 11.03 7.17 3.85
N ASN A 209 11.90 6.70 4.76
CA ASN A 209 12.90 7.50 5.48
C ASN A 209 14.30 7.38 4.84
N ASN A 210 14.40 6.92 3.60
CA ASN A 210 15.65 6.72 2.85
C ASN A 210 16.61 5.69 3.49
N ARG A 211 16.11 4.77 4.34
CA ARG A 211 16.91 3.68 4.88
C ARG A 211 16.87 2.50 3.91
N VAL A 212 18.01 1.92 3.57
CA VAL A 212 18.06 0.74 2.70
C VAL A 212 17.53 -0.48 3.47
N ILE A 213 16.42 -1.02 3.01
CA ILE A 213 15.71 -2.14 3.64
C ILE A 213 15.88 -3.46 2.88
N GLY A 214 16.31 -3.41 1.64
CA GLY A 214 16.53 -4.57 0.78
C GLY A 214 17.13 -4.18 -0.56
N PHE A 215 17.19 -5.15 -1.47
CA PHE A 215 17.78 -4.96 -2.79
C PHE A 215 17.00 -5.70 -3.85
N GLY A 216 16.93 -5.09 -5.04
CA GLY A 216 16.67 -5.75 -6.30
C GLY A 216 18.00 -5.98 -7.03
N GLY A 217 18.10 -7.07 -7.78
CA GLY A 217 19.28 -7.34 -8.60
C GLY A 217 18.89 -7.92 -9.95
N ARG A 218 19.32 -7.27 -11.04
CA ARG A 218 19.14 -7.81 -12.40
C ARG A 218 20.42 -8.50 -12.86
N VAL A 219 20.29 -9.75 -13.30
CA VAL A 219 21.45 -10.54 -13.76
C VAL A 219 22.07 -9.93 -15.02
N MET A 220 23.41 -10.00 -15.07
CA MET A 220 24.19 -9.69 -16.25
C MET A 220 24.38 -10.99 -17.05
N GLY A 221 23.78 -11.05 -18.25
CA GLY A 221 23.73 -12.26 -19.09
C GLY A 221 22.44 -13.05 -18.94
N ASP A 222 22.49 -14.38 -19.24
CA ASP A 222 21.31 -15.23 -19.43
C ASP A 222 20.90 -16.05 -18.21
N ALA A 223 21.56 -15.87 -17.06
CA ALA A 223 21.23 -16.60 -15.86
C ALA A 223 19.81 -16.25 -15.35
N LYS A 224 19.14 -17.22 -14.75
CA LYS A 224 17.80 -17.06 -14.17
C LYS A 224 17.87 -17.05 -12.65
N PRO A 225 16.97 -16.30 -11.98
CA PRO A 225 15.95 -15.40 -12.53
C PRO A 225 16.55 -14.08 -13.05
N LYS A 226 15.91 -13.49 -14.07
CA LYS A 226 16.32 -12.19 -14.64
C LYS A 226 16.39 -11.10 -13.57
N TYR A 227 15.36 -10.99 -12.74
CA TYR A 227 15.33 -10.15 -11.55
C TYR A 227 15.23 -11.01 -10.29
N LEU A 228 16.00 -10.66 -9.29
CA LEU A 228 16.00 -11.25 -7.95
C LEU A 228 15.80 -10.14 -6.93
N ASN A 229 14.85 -10.31 -6.02
CA ASN A 229 14.65 -9.39 -4.91
C ASN A 229 15.05 -10.04 -3.60
N SER A 230 15.45 -9.21 -2.60
CA SER A 230 15.61 -9.67 -1.23
C SER A 230 14.39 -10.46 -0.77
N PRO A 231 14.55 -11.52 0.02
CA PRO A 231 13.44 -12.19 0.68
C PRO A 231 12.79 -11.26 1.71
N GLU A 232 11.64 -11.66 2.24
CA GLU A 232 11.05 -11.00 3.41
C GLU A 232 12.01 -11.05 4.59
N THR A 233 12.15 -9.91 5.30
CA THR A 233 12.98 -9.77 6.51
C THR A 233 12.26 -8.91 7.52
N ILE A 234 12.82 -8.75 8.72
CA ILE A 234 12.26 -7.81 9.72
C ILE A 234 12.31 -6.34 9.27
N LEU A 235 13.10 -6.01 8.23
CA LEU A 235 13.17 -4.67 7.64
C LEU A 235 12.31 -4.54 6.38
N PHE A 236 12.14 -5.61 5.61
CA PHE A 236 11.61 -5.58 4.27
C PHE A 236 10.40 -6.48 4.09
N ASN A 237 9.29 -5.87 3.70
CA ASN A 237 8.07 -6.55 3.32
C ASN A 237 7.63 -6.04 1.95
N LYS A 238 7.60 -6.92 0.93
CA LYS A 238 7.29 -6.55 -0.47
C LYS A 238 5.89 -6.01 -0.63
N SER A 239 4.92 -6.53 0.12
CA SER A 239 3.52 -6.11 0.03
C SER A 239 3.26 -4.74 0.67
N LYS A 240 4.20 -4.22 1.47
CA LYS A 240 4.07 -2.94 2.20
C LYS A 240 5.08 -1.88 1.79
N ASN A 241 5.86 -2.14 0.74
CA ASN A 241 6.84 -1.19 0.24
C ASN A 241 6.68 -0.99 -1.27
N LEU A 242 7.06 0.18 -1.74
CA LEU A 242 7.09 0.55 -3.16
C LEU A 242 8.44 1.18 -3.47
N PHE A 243 9.04 0.78 -4.60
CA PHE A 243 10.27 1.39 -5.08
C PHE A 243 10.02 2.83 -5.52
N GLY A 244 10.87 3.75 -5.12
CA GLY A 244 10.77 5.16 -5.47
C GLY A 244 9.81 5.98 -4.61
N LEU A 245 9.05 5.38 -3.68
CA LEU A 245 8.09 6.10 -2.85
C LEU A 245 8.75 7.14 -1.92
N ASN A 246 9.97 6.85 -1.43
CA ASN A 246 10.77 7.79 -0.65
C ASN A 246 11.04 9.12 -1.38
N TYR A 247 11.16 9.08 -2.69
CA TYR A 247 11.30 10.27 -3.55
C TYR A 247 9.93 10.84 -3.93
N ALA A 248 8.99 9.99 -4.33
CA ALA A 248 7.68 10.41 -4.81
C ALA A 248 6.89 11.21 -3.75
N LYS A 249 7.01 10.88 -2.46
CA LYS A 249 6.38 11.62 -1.36
C LYS A 249 6.82 13.08 -1.26
N LEU A 250 7.99 13.41 -1.77
CA LEU A 250 8.56 14.78 -1.76
C LEU A 250 8.18 15.56 -3.02
N GLY A 251 7.54 14.90 -3.98
CA GLY A 251 7.19 15.47 -5.26
C GLY A 251 6.10 16.55 -5.15
N LYS A 252 6.15 17.52 -6.08
CA LYS A 252 5.13 18.58 -6.18
C LYS A 252 3.86 18.15 -6.94
N ARG A 253 3.88 16.96 -7.56
CA ARG A 253 2.74 16.43 -8.33
C ARG A 253 1.69 15.86 -7.39
N LYS A 254 0.41 16.09 -7.73
CA LYS A 254 -0.74 15.61 -6.94
C LYS A 254 -1.07 14.14 -7.20
N ASN A 255 -0.50 13.54 -8.25
CA ASN A 255 -0.70 12.15 -8.62
C ASN A 255 0.59 11.35 -8.46
N ILE A 256 0.45 10.02 -8.39
CA ILE A 256 1.55 9.08 -8.42
C ILE A 256 1.44 8.22 -9.68
N ILE A 257 2.59 8.00 -10.35
CA ILE A 257 2.69 7.12 -11.51
C ILE A 257 3.13 5.74 -11.00
N LEU A 258 2.30 4.73 -11.20
CA LEU A 258 2.58 3.36 -10.80
C LEU A 258 3.04 2.53 -12.01
N CYS A 259 4.30 2.10 -11.98
CA CYS A 259 4.99 1.31 -12.99
C CYS A 259 5.15 -0.15 -12.59
N GLU A 260 5.60 -0.99 -13.52
CA GLU A 260 5.88 -2.40 -13.24
C GLU A 260 7.25 -2.62 -12.58
N GLY A 261 8.28 -1.89 -13.04
CA GLY A 261 9.66 -2.21 -12.71
C GLY A 261 10.55 -1.04 -12.28
N TYR A 262 11.73 -1.41 -11.79
CA TYR A 262 12.75 -0.47 -11.34
C TYR A 262 13.20 0.48 -12.43
N MET A 263 13.41 -0.04 -13.66
CA MET A 263 13.93 0.75 -14.76
C MET A 263 12.95 1.81 -15.23
N ASP A 264 11.64 1.50 -15.23
CA ASP A 264 10.61 2.46 -15.60
C ASP A 264 10.58 3.64 -14.63
N VAL A 265 10.63 3.35 -13.32
CA VAL A 265 10.70 4.38 -12.29
C VAL A 265 11.96 5.25 -12.47
N ILE A 266 13.12 4.62 -12.64
CA ILE A 266 14.40 5.34 -12.79
C ILE A 266 14.39 6.20 -14.06
N ALA A 267 13.90 5.70 -15.19
CA ALA A 267 13.79 6.43 -16.43
C ALA A 267 12.85 7.64 -16.31
N LEU A 268 11.67 7.44 -15.68
CA LEU A 268 10.72 8.51 -15.41
C LEU A 268 11.30 9.58 -14.48
N HIS A 269 11.98 9.18 -13.39
CA HIS A 269 12.65 10.13 -12.50
C HIS A 269 13.72 10.93 -13.24
N GLN A 270 14.55 10.29 -14.07
CA GLN A 270 15.54 10.98 -14.89
C GLN A 270 14.90 11.98 -15.85
N ALA A 271 13.71 11.66 -16.36
CA ALA A 271 12.91 12.52 -17.22
C ALA A 271 12.17 13.65 -16.46
N GLY A 272 12.29 13.72 -15.12
CA GLY A 272 11.67 14.75 -14.29
C GLY A 272 10.33 14.34 -13.65
N PHE A 273 9.83 13.11 -13.88
CA PHE A 273 8.61 12.56 -13.26
C PHE A 273 8.94 11.87 -11.94
N THR A 274 9.32 12.66 -10.94
CA THR A 274 9.80 12.16 -9.64
C THR A 274 8.70 11.57 -8.75
N ASN A 275 7.46 11.54 -9.22
CA ASN A 275 6.30 10.89 -8.61
C ASN A 275 6.07 9.45 -9.08
N ALA A 276 7.02 8.85 -9.82
CA ALA A 276 6.93 7.47 -10.26
C ALA A 276 7.34 6.48 -9.16
N VAL A 277 6.59 5.38 -9.03
CA VAL A 277 6.83 4.28 -8.09
C VAL A 277 6.58 2.93 -8.77
N ALA A 278 7.11 1.84 -8.21
CA ALA A 278 6.81 0.50 -8.70
C ALA A 278 6.62 -0.50 -7.56
N SER A 279 5.88 -1.58 -7.85
CA SER A 279 5.83 -2.77 -7.01
C SER A 279 7.17 -3.53 -7.03
N LEU A 280 7.37 -4.44 -6.08
CA LEU A 280 8.69 -5.04 -5.81
C LEU A 280 8.78 -6.50 -6.28
N GLY A 281 8.52 -6.72 -7.58
CA GLY A 281 8.57 -8.06 -8.17
C GLY A 281 7.45 -8.99 -7.71
N THR A 282 6.38 -8.42 -7.20
CA THR A 282 5.10 -9.05 -6.88
C THR A 282 3.98 -8.24 -7.53
N ALA A 283 2.81 -8.83 -7.70
CA ALA A 283 1.64 -8.05 -8.09
C ALA A 283 1.39 -6.93 -7.05
N PHE A 284 0.82 -5.82 -7.51
CA PHE A 284 0.37 -4.74 -6.65
C PHE A 284 -0.62 -5.24 -5.59
N THR A 285 -0.56 -4.71 -4.37
CA THR A 285 -1.34 -5.20 -3.22
C THR A 285 -2.28 -4.14 -2.66
N SER A 286 -3.31 -4.59 -1.91
CA SER A 286 -4.21 -3.68 -1.21
C SER A 286 -3.49 -2.85 -0.14
N GLU A 287 -2.47 -3.41 0.53
CA GLU A 287 -1.65 -2.68 1.50
C GLU A 287 -0.85 -1.56 0.83
N GLN A 288 -0.32 -1.81 -0.38
CA GLN A 288 0.35 -0.78 -1.17
C GLN A 288 -0.63 0.32 -1.59
N ALA A 289 -1.87 -0.02 -1.96
CA ALA A 289 -2.91 0.96 -2.25
C ALA A 289 -3.23 1.85 -1.03
N VAL A 290 -3.38 1.26 0.16
CA VAL A 290 -3.58 2.01 1.42
C VAL A 290 -2.41 2.94 1.72
N ILE A 291 -1.17 2.52 1.43
CA ILE A 291 0.02 3.37 1.59
C ILE A 291 -0.03 4.54 0.60
N LEU A 292 -0.33 4.29 -0.70
CA LEU A 292 -0.43 5.33 -1.70
C LEU A 292 -1.50 6.38 -1.37
N LYS A 293 -2.63 5.96 -0.79
CA LYS A 293 -3.71 6.87 -0.37
C LYS A 293 -3.26 7.97 0.58
N ARG A 294 -2.21 7.75 1.36
CA ARG A 294 -1.64 8.76 2.26
C ARG A 294 -0.96 9.91 1.52
N TYR A 295 -0.59 9.69 0.25
CA TYR A 295 0.20 10.64 -0.54
C TYR A 295 -0.55 11.21 -1.74
N THR A 296 -1.60 10.52 -2.20
CA THR A 296 -2.34 10.93 -3.38
C THR A 296 -3.79 10.44 -3.39
N ASP A 297 -4.65 11.19 -4.07
CA ASP A 297 -6.01 10.76 -4.44
C ASP A 297 -6.09 10.26 -5.89
N GLU A 298 -4.99 10.34 -6.66
CA GLU A 298 -4.97 9.91 -8.06
C GLU A 298 -3.70 9.10 -8.38
N VAL A 299 -3.89 7.91 -8.97
CA VAL A 299 -2.80 7.05 -9.47
C VAL A 299 -2.94 6.86 -10.97
N LEU A 300 -1.84 7.07 -11.67
CA LEU A 300 -1.68 6.85 -13.10
C LEU A 300 -0.97 5.52 -13.31
N LEU A 301 -1.66 4.54 -13.91
CA LEU A 301 -1.11 3.23 -14.21
C LEU A 301 -0.36 3.27 -15.54
N THR A 302 0.92 2.87 -15.53
CA THR A 302 1.78 2.77 -16.71
C THR A 302 2.38 1.38 -16.84
N TYR A 303 1.52 0.39 -16.88
CA TYR A 303 1.95 -0.99 -17.06
C TYR A 303 2.29 -1.28 -18.53
N ASP A 304 3.09 -2.33 -18.75
CA ASP A 304 3.46 -2.78 -20.11
C ASP A 304 2.22 -2.94 -21.01
N SER A 305 2.36 -2.57 -22.27
CA SER A 305 1.25 -2.67 -23.28
C SER A 305 0.90 -4.10 -23.67
N ASP A 306 1.62 -5.11 -23.14
CA ASP A 306 1.36 -6.51 -23.42
C ASP A 306 0.21 -7.10 -22.56
N ALA A 307 -0.14 -8.36 -22.84
CA ALA A 307 -1.23 -9.04 -22.15
C ALA A 307 -0.99 -9.20 -20.63
N ALA A 308 0.27 -9.27 -20.20
CA ALA A 308 0.62 -9.41 -18.78
C ALA A 308 0.42 -8.06 -18.05
N GLY A 309 0.86 -6.95 -18.64
CA GLY A 309 0.67 -5.61 -18.09
C GLY A 309 -0.81 -5.21 -18.05
N ILE A 310 -1.59 -5.51 -19.11
CA ILE A 310 -3.05 -5.29 -19.09
C ILE A 310 -3.69 -6.07 -17.92
N LYS A 311 -3.30 -7.32 -17.71
CA LYS A 311 -3.80 -8.14 -16.60
C LYS A 311 -3.38 -7.58 -15.24
N ALA A 312 -2.17 -7.01 -15.14
CA ALA A 312 -1.68 -6.36 -13.93
C ALA A 312 -2.49 -5.08 -13.64
N ALA A 313 -2.76 -4.25 -14.65
CA ALA A 313 -3.62 -3.07 -14.53
C ALA A 313 -5.03 -3.43 -14.04
N LEU A 314 -5.66 -4.43 -14.66
CA LEU A 314 -7.01 -4.91 -14.26
C LEU A 314 -7.06 -5.44 -12.82
N ARG A 315 -5.94 -5.92 -12.26
CA ARG A 315 -5.86 -6.32 -10.84
C ARG A 315 -5.65 -5.12 -9.92
N ALA A 316 -4.86 -4.13 -10.33
CA ALA A 316 -4.57 -2.97 -9.51
C ALA A 316 -5.77 -2.02 -9.37
N ILE A 317 -6.58 -1.85 -10.43
CA ILE A 317 -7.71 -0.92 -10.47
C ILE A 317 -8.71 -1.14 -9.32
N PRO A 318 -9.21 -2.35 -9.03
CA PRO A 318 -10.10 -2.57 -7.90
C PRO A 318 -9.45 -2.21 -6.57
N MET A 319 -8.18 -2.57 -6.34
CA MET A 319 -7.47 -2.28 -5.09
C MET A 319 -7.31 -0.78 -4.84
N LEU A 320 -7.03 -0.02 -5.90
CA LEU A 320 -6.95 1.44 -5.83
C LEU A 320 -8.33 2.06 -5.53
N ARG A 321 -9.38 1.56 -6.19
CA ARG A 321 -10.76 1.99 -5.96
C ARG A 321 -11.21 1.72 -4.53
N ASP A 322 -10.94 0.52 -4.00
CA ASP A 322 -11.28 0.12 -2.64
C ASP A 322 -10.54 0.98 -1.59
N ALA A 323 -9.33 1.45 -1.92
CA ALA A 323 -8.58 2.41 -1.12
C ALA A 323 -9.07 3.86 -1.29
N GLY A 324 -10.08 4.13 -2.13
CA GLY A 324 -10.59 5.48 -2.41
C GLY A 324 -9.65 6.32 -3.28
N ILE A 325 -8.87 5.68 -4.17
CA ILE A 325 -7.96 6.35 -5.10
C ILE A 325 -8.56 6.32 -6.50
N ASN A 326 -8.58 7.46 -7.17
CA ASN A 326 -8.94 7.55 -8.58
C ASN A 326 -7.80 7.00 -9.44
N ALA A 327 -8.08 5.94 -10.19
CA ALA A 327 -7.10 5.39 -11.10
C ALA A 327 -7.36 5.84 -12.54
N ARG A 328 -6.27 6.14 -13.26
CA ARG A 328 -6.29 6.38 -14.71
C ARG A 328 -5.18 5.55 -15.36
N VAL A 329 -5.35 5.20 -16.62
CA VAL A 329 -4.39 4.38 -17.39
C VAL A 329 -3.73 5.24 -18.45
N ILE A 330 -2.41 5.25 -18.47
CA ILE A 330 -1.62 5.90 -19.51
C ILE A 330 -1.28 4.85 -20.57
N HIS A 331 -1.64 5.12 -21.82
CA HIS A 331 -1.31 4.25 -22.95
C HIS A 331 0.05 4.59 -23.52
N MET A 332 0.91 3.56 -23.65
CA MET A 332 2.28 3.69 -24.18
C MET A 332 2.38 3.37 -25.67
N ASP A 333 1.29 2.88 -26.29
CA ASP A 333 1.34 2.48 -27.70
C ASP A 333 1.95 3.55 -28.61
N PRO A 334 2.83 3.17 -29.55
CA PRO A 334 3.27 1.81 -29.91
C PRO A 334 4.44 1.24 -29.09
N TYR A 335 4.88 1.95 -28.04
CA TYR A 335 6.00 1.54 -27.18
C TYR A 335 5.52 0.55 -26.12
N LYS A 336 6.46 -0.28 -25.68
CA LYS A 336 6.15 -1.32 -24.72
C LYS A 336 5.95 -0.79 -23.31
N ASP A 337 6.85 0.07 -22.86
CA ASP A 337 6.97 0.54 -21.48
C ASP A 337 7.37 2.03 -21.42
N PRO A 338 7.31 2.69 -20.25
CA PRO A 338 7.70 4.08 -20.07
C PRO A 338 9.16 4.37 -20.43
N ASP A 339 10.08 3.42 -20.19
CA ASP A 339 11.50 3.60 -20.51
C ASP A 339 11.72 3.75 -22.02
N GLU A 340 11.09 2.88 -22.82
CA GLU A 340 11.13 2.98 -24.29
C GLU A 340 10.43 4.26 -24.79
N PHE A 341 9.27 4.60 -24.23
CA PHE A 341 8.51 5.78 -24.62
C PHE A 341 9.32 7.07 -24.42
N ILE A 342 9.87 7.26 -23.21
CA ILE A 342 10.64 8.47 -22.87
C ILE A 342 11.88 8.60 -23.76
N LYS A 343 12.57 7.51 -24.05
CA LYS A 343 13.75 7.52 -24.94
C LYS A 343 13.41 7.93 -26.37
N ALA A 344 12.24 7.52 -26.84
CA ALA A 344 11.82 7.78 -28.21
C ALA A 344 11.23 9.17 -28.41
N LEU A 345 10.39 9.63 -27.50
CA LEU A 345 9.54 10.81 -27.68
C LEU A 345 9.81 11.94 -26.66
N GLY A 346 10.50 11.63 -25.55
CA GLY A 346 10.86 12.63 -24.53
C GLY A 346 9.75 13.01 -23.57
N ASN A 347 10.06 13.97 -22.71
CA ASN A 347 9.25 14.35 -21.55
C ASN A 347 7.94 15.06 -21.93
N GLU A 348 7.97 15.92 -22.94
CA GLU A 348 6.81 16.72 -23.35
C GLU A 348 5.67 15.82 -23.88
N GLU A 349 6.04 14.80 -24.64
CA GLU A 349 5.05 13.86 -25.16
C GLU A 349 4.49 12.94 -24.05
N PHE A 350 5.33 12.57 -23.09
CA PHE A 350 4.85 11.82 -21.92
C PHE A 350 3.89 12.65 -21.06
N GLU A 351 4.14 13.97 -20.90
CA GLU A 351 3.22 14.87 -20.20
C GLU A 351 1.85 14.94 -20.90
N LYS A 352 1.82 14.93 -22.24
CA LYS A 352 0.54 14.83 -22.98
C LYS A 352 -0.18 13.53 -22.68
N ARG A 353 0.55 12.39 -22.64
CA ARG A 353 -0.03 11.09 -22.28
C ARG A 353 -0.59 11.07 -20.85
N ILE A 354 0.05 11.78 -19.90
CA ILE A 354 -0.49 11.97 -18.55
C ILE A 354 -1.83 12.71 -18.60
N ASN A 355 -1.92 13.80 -19.36
CA ASN A 355 -3.13 14.60 -19.47
C ASN A 355 -4.28 13.81 -20.15
N ASP A 356 -3.95 13.00 -21.15
CA ASP A 356 -4.88 12.17 -21.92
C ASP A 356 -5.15 10.80 -21.26
N ALA A 357 -4.63 10.56 -20.05
CA ALA A 357 -4.78 9.28 -19.37
C ALA A 357 -6.25 8.90 -19.22
N GLN A 358 -6.56 7.66 -19.61
CA GLN A 358 -7.93 7.14 -19.66
C GLN A 358 -8.45 6.82 -18.27
N ASN A 359 -9.72 7.10 -18.00
CA ASN A 359 -10.39 6.61 -16.78
C ASN A 359 -10.30 5.08 -16.66
N ALA A 360 -9.88 4.59 -15.50
CA ALA A 360 -9.60 3.17 -15.29
C ALA A 360 -10.84 2.27 -15.49
N PHE A 361 -12.03 2.72 -15.09
CA PHE A 361 -13.24 1.94 -15.32
C PHE A 361 -13.60 1.83 -16.80
N LEU A 362 -13.43 2.91 -17.54
CA LEU A 362 -13.63 2.88 -19.01
C LEU A 362 -12.60 1.98 -19.69
N PHE A 363 -11.35 1.96 -19.20
CA PHE A 363 -10.34 0.99 -19.65
C PHE A 363 -10.77 -0.45 -19.36
N GLU A 364 -11.27 -0.76 -18.15
CA GLU A 364 -11.79 -2.10 -17.82
C GLU A 364 -12.89 -2.54 -18.80
N ILE A 365 -13.79 -1.63 -19.18
CA ILE A 365 -14.87 -1.94 -20.14
C ILE A 365 -14.32 -2.13 -21.57
N GLU A 366 -13.29 -1.37 -21.96
CA GLU A 366 -12.64 -1.55 -23.26
C GLU A 366 -11.93 -2.89 -23.39
N VAL A 367 -11.22 -3.30 -22.32
CA VAL A 367 -10.59 -4.62 -22.30
C VAL A 367 -11.65 -5.73 -22.33
N LEU A 368 -12.74 -5.58 -21.55
CA LEU A 368 -13.88 -6.50 -21.59
C LEU A 368 -14.45 -6.62 -23.00
N ARG A 369 -14.64 -5.49 -23.68
CA ARG A 369 -15.19 -5.43 -25.04
C ARG A 369 -14.38 -6.25 -26.05
N LYS A 370 -13.05 -6.32 -25.91
CA LYS A 370 -12.19 -7.08 -26.81
C LYS A 370 -12.51 -8.58 -26.85
N ASN A 371 -13.19 -9.10 -25.83
CA ASN A 371 -13.59 -10.51 -25.74
C ASN A 371 -14.90 -10.82 -26.50
N TYR A 372 -15.56 -9.82 -27.08
CA TYR A 372 -16.86 -9.95 -27.72
C TYR A 372 -16.87 -9.36 -29.13
N ASN A 373 -17.49 -10.05 -30.07
CA ASN A 373 -17.82 -9.48 -31.37
C ASN A 373 -19.14 -8.67 -31.24
N ILE A 374 -19.05 -7.36 -31.06
CA ILE A 374 -20.22 -6.50 -30.84
C ILE A 374 -21.08 -6.28 -32.10
N THR A 375 -20.65 -6.76 -33.26
CA THR A 375 -21.49 -6.76 -34.50
C THR A 375 -22.44 -7.96 -34.51
N ASP A 376 -22.16 -8.99 -33.70
CA ASP A 376 -23.03 -10.15 -33.47
C ASP A 376 -24.01 -9.81 -32.34
N PRO A 377 -25.33 -9.83 -32.59
CA PRO A 377 -26.36 -9.45 -31.62
C PRO A 377 -26.30 -10.27 -30.32
N GLU A 378 -25.98 -11.58 -30.39
CA GLU A 378 -25.90 -12.44 -29.22
C GLU A 378 -24.68 -12.09 -28.34
N GLN A 379 -23.55 -11.87 -28.96
CA GLN A 379 -22.32 -11.49 -28.24
C GLN A 379 -22.42 -10.06 -27.70
N LYS A 380 -23.04 -9.15 -28.45
CA LYS A 380 -23.36 -7.81 -27.96
C LYS A 380 -24.23 -7.87 -26.72
N THR A 381 -25.28 -8.69 -26.73
CA THR A 381 -26.15 -8.87 -25.56
C THR A 381 -25.36 -9.38 -24.33
N LYS A 382 -24.45 -10.35 -24.52
CA LYS A 382 -23.58 -10.83 -23.45
C LYS A 382 -22.66 -9.74 -22.91
N PHE A 383 -22.06 -8.96 -23.79
CA PHE A 383 -21.23 -7.80 -23.42
C PHE A 383 -22.04 -6.76 -22.61
N ASP A 384 -23.24 -6.41 -23.06
CA ASP A 384 -24.11 -5.43 -22.38
C ASP A 384 -24.48 -5.90 -20.96
N HIS A 385 -24.74 -7.20 -20.78
CA HIS A 385 -24.97 -7.79 -19.46
C HIS A 385 -23.74 -7.74 -18.55
N GLU A 386 -22.56 -8.07 -19.07
CA GLU A 386 -21.31 -8.00 -18.27
C GLU A 386 -20.94 -6.55 -17.91
N MET A 387 -21.12 -5.62 -18.84
CA MET A 387 -20.93 -4.19 -18.61
C MET A 387 -21.87 -3.69 -17.48
N ALA A 388 -23.15 -4.10 -17.52
CA ALA A 388 -24.11 -3.78 -16.47
C ALA A 388 -23.73 -4.36 -15.12
N ARG A 389 -23.11 -5.54 -15.05
CA ARG A 389 -22.59 -6.12 -13.81
C ARG A 389 -21.42 -5.32 -13.24
N LYS A 390 -20.49 -4.88 -14.11
CA LYS A 390 -19.37 -4.05 -13.67
C LYS A 390 -19.80 -2.70 -13.10
N LEU A 391 -20.90 -2.12 -13.57
CA LEU A 391 -21.46 -0.88 -13.05
C LEU A 391 -21.94 -0.97 -11.60
N LEU A 392 -22.16 -2.17 -11.07
CA LEU A 392 -22.56 -2.37 -9.67
C LEU A 392 -21.46 -2.02 -8.66
N VAL A 393 -20.22 -1.87 -9.10
CA VAL A 393 -19.10 -1.44 -8.24
C VAL A 393 -19.28 -0.03 -7.67
N PHE A 394 -20.07 0.82 -8.35
CA PHE A 394 -20.36 2.16 -7.89
C PHE A 394 -21.58 2.17 -6.96
N GLU A 395 -21.37 2.45 -5.68
CA GLU A 395 -22.44 2.60 -4.70
C GLU A 395 -23.22 3.89 -4.91
N ASP A 396 -22.52 4.99 -5.24
CA ASP A 396 -23.13 6.28 -5.52
C ASP A 396 -23.96 6.22 -6.81
N LYS A 397 -25.24 6.57 -6.67
CA LYS A 397 -26.20 6.53 -7.79
C LYS A 397 -25.86 7.54 -8.87
N VAL A 398 -25.41 8.74 -8.48
CA VAL A 398 -25.10 9.81 -9.44
C VAL A 398 -23.87 9.44 -10.25
N GLN A 399 -22.81 8.95 -9.56
CA GLN A 399 -21.60 8.45 -10.22
C GLN A 399 -21.94 7.32 -11.19
N ARG A 400 -22.73 6.34 -10.76
CA ARG A 400 -23.14 5.21 -11.59
C ARG A 400 -23.95 5.67 -12.82
N ASP A 401 -24.89 6.62 -12.65
CA ASP A 401 -25.68 7.16 -13.75
C ASP A 401 -24.82 7.92 -14.78
N ASN A 402 -23.78 8.64 -14.35
CA ASN A 402 -22.83 9.29 -15.26
C ASN A 402 -22.06 8.26 -16.11
N TYR A 403 -21.64 7.13 -15.50
CA TYR A 403 -21.02 6.04 -16.27
C TYR A 403 -22.02 5.36 -17.22
N ILE A 404 -23.28 5.16 -16.81
CA ILE A 404 -24.34 4.63 -17.67
C ILE A 404 -24.50 5.51 -18.91
N GLU A 405 -24.53 6.83 -18.74
CA GLU A 405 -24.65 7.78 -19.85
C GLU A 405 -23.46 7.69 -20.81
N THR A 406 -22.24 7.71 -20.28
CA THR A 406 -21.00 7.61 -21.06
C THR A 406 -20.94 6.30 -21.86
N LEU A 407 -21.26 5.18 -21.22
CA LEU A 407 -21.20 3.85 -21.84
C LEU A 407 -22.35 3.63 -22.85
N SER A 408 -23.52 4.17 -22.55
CA SER A 408 -24.68 4.12 -23.48
C SER A 408 -24.35 4.81 -24.80
N ALA A 409 -23.74 5.99 -24.74
CA ALA A 409 -23.29 6.71 -25.93
C ALA A 409 -22.19 5.96 -26.69
N LYS A 410 -21.18 5.45 -25.94
CA LYS A 410 -19.98 4.78 -26.52
C LYS A 410 -20.31 3.45 -27.21
N TYR A 411 -21.24 2.66 -26.66
CA TYR A 411 -21.55 1.32 -27.15
C TYR A 411 -22.95 1.18 -27.78
N SER A 412 -23.62 2.30 -28.05
CA SER A 412 -24.92 2.34 -28.74
C SER A 412 -25.97 1.43 -28.09
N ILE A 413 -26.09 1.52 -26.76
CA ILE A 413 -27.16 0.89 -25.98
C ILE A 413 -28.06 2.00 -25.42
N LYS A 414 -29.40 1.80 -25.41
CA LYS A 414 -30.29 2.79 -24.80
C LYS A 414 -30.02 2.91 -23.29
N LYS A 415 -29.99 4.14 -22.78
CA LYS A 415 -29.69 4.45 -21.38
C LYS A 415 -30.66 3.73 -20.42
N GLU A 416 -31.92 3.66 -20.77
CA GLU A 416 -32.97 2.99 -20.02
C GLU A 416 -32.75 1.48 -19.95
N ASP A 417 -32.33 0.87 -21.07
CA ASP A 417 -32.06 -0.58 -21.14
C ASP A 417 -30.85 -0.94 -20.29
N LEU A 418 -29.75 -0.18 -20.37
CA LEU A 418 -28.56 -0.40 -19.53
C LEU A 418 -28.89 -0.22 -18.05
N ARG A 419 -29.66 0.83 -17.70
CA ARG A 419 -30.12 1.06 -16.32
C ARG A 419 -31.00 -0.10 -15.82
N GLY A 420 -31.91 -0.59 -16.67
CA GLY A 420 -32.75 -1.76 -16.37
C GLY A 420 -31.92 -3.01 -16.09
N LEU A 421 -30.87 -3.27 -16.87
CA LEU A 421 -29.94 -4.39 -16.63
C LEU A 421 -29.19 -4.24 -15.31
N VAL A 422 -28.74 -3.04 -14.97
CA VAL A 422 -28.04 -2.75 -13.69
C VAL A 422 -28.97 -3.04 -12.52
N ILE A 423 -30.22 -2.56 -12.54
CA ILE A 423 -31.22 -2.80 -11.49
C ILE A 423 -31.53 -4.30 -11.36
N LYS A 424 -31.72 -5.00 -12.48
CA LYS A 424 -31.96 -6.44 -12.50
C LYS A 424 -30.81 -7.21 -11.85
N ASN A 425 -29.56 -6.86 -12.21
CA ASN A 425 -28.37 -7.49 -11.64
C ASN A 425 -28.22 -7.20 -10.12
N ALA A 426 -28.51 -5.97 -9.66
CA ALA A 426 -28.53 -5.61 -8.25
C ALA A 426 -29.54 -6.45 -7.44
N ASN A 427 -30.75 -6.61 -7.99
CA ASN A 427 -31.81 -7.45 -7.37
C ASN A 427 -31.43 -8.92 -7.33
N MET A 428 -30.74 -9.45 -8.36
CA MET A 428 -30.23 -10.82 -8.37
C MET A 428 -29.10 -11.03 -7.36
N ALA A 429 -28.19 -10.07 -7.19
CA ALA A 429 -27.13 -10.11 -6.21
C ALA A 429 -27.71 -10.13 -4.78
N SER A 430 -28.67 -9.26 -4.48
CA SER A 430 -29.33 -9.21 -3.17
C SER A 430 -30.17 -10.46 -2.87
N SER A 431 -30.75 -11.10 -3.88
CA SER A 431 -31.48 -12.37 -3.71
C SER A 431 -30.55 -13.59 -3.57
N ARG A 432 -29.33 -13.54 -4.13
CA ARG A 432 -28.29 -14.57 -3.91
C ARG A 432 -27.70 -14.49 -2.51
N THR A 433 -27.42 -13.30 -2.01
CA THR A 433 -26.96 -13.09 -0.62
C THR A 433 -28.03 -13.58 0.38
N LYS A 434 -29.31 -13.37 0.08
CA LYS A 434 -30.41 -13.95 0.89
C LYS A 434 -30.50 -15.47 0.77
N LYS A 435 -30.11 -16.08 -0.36
CA LYS A 435 -30.13 -17.55 -0.54
C LYS A 435 -28.91 -18.25 0.05
N THR A 436 -27.74 -17.65 0.07
CA THR A 436 -26.54 -18.21 0.73
C THR A 436 -26.67 -18.23 2.25
N PHE A 437 -27.47 -17.33 2.84
CA PHE A 437 -27.87 -17.42 4.25
C PHE A 437 -28.98 -18.44 4.51
N SER A 438 -29.58 -19.03 3.46
CA SER A 438 -30.68 -19.96 3.59
C SER A 438 -30.39 -21.41 3.13
N GLN A 439 -29.12 -21.73 2.80
CA GLN A 439 -28.75 -23.09 2.33
C GLN A 439 -27.89 -23.90 3.31
N SER A 440 -27.94 -23.57 4.60
CA SER A 440 -27.41 -24.46 5.64
C SER A 440 -28.53 -25.01 6.54
N ASP A 441 -29.74 -25.30 6.02
CA ASP A 441 -30.66 -26.20 6.74
C ASP A 441 -31.74 -26.67 5.78
N GLY A 442 -31.58 -27.89 5.31
CA GLY A 442 -32.67 -28.68 4.74
C GLY A 442 -33.55 -29.20 5.85
N TYR A 443 -34.63 -28.52 6.18
CA TYR A 443 -35.85 -29.10 6.71
C TYR A 443 -37.07 -28.23 6.38
N GLN A 444 -38.12 -28.86 5.97
CA GLN A 444 -39.45 -28.56 5.47
C GLN A 444 -40.11 -27.21 5.81
N LYS A 445 -40.81 -26.66 4.77
CA LYS A 445 -41.77 -25.56 4.82
C LYS A 445 -42.83 -25.74 5.88
N ASN A 446 -43.01 -24.76 6.78
CA ASN A 446 -44.26 -24.06 7.03
C ASN A 446 -44.04 -22.98 8.11
N GLY A 447 -44.58 -21.79 7.89
CA GLY A 447 -44.73 -20.75 8.93
C GLY A 447 -43.76 -19.56 8.80
N ARG A 448 -44.29 -18.36 8.80
CA ARG A 448 -43.57 -17.10 8.94
C ARG A 448 -42.62 -17.15 10.14
N LYS A 449 -41.28 -17.04 9.91
CA LYS A 449 -40.35 -16.90 11.03
C LYS A 449 -40.55 -15.54 11.71
N PRO A 450 -40.63 -15.50 13.05
CA PRO A 450 -40.58 -14.23 13.80
C PRO A 450 -39.22 -13.54 13.55
N LYS A 451 -39.18 -12.19 13.58
CA LYS A 451 -37.93 -11.43 13.67
C LYS A 451 -37.20 -11.87 14.95
N GLU A 452 -35.92 -12.31 14.82
CA GLU A 452 -35.06 -12.55 15.98
C GLU A 452 -35.13 -11.31 16.89
N LYS A 453 -35.41 -11.53 18.17
CA LYS A 453 -35.32 -10.45 19.15
C LYS A 453 -33.88 -10.00 19.25
N GLY A 454 -33.64 -8.72 19.46
CA GLY A 454 -32.27 -8.15 19.50
C GLY A 454 -31.34 -8.87 20.49
N ILE A 455 -31.89 -9.42 21.57
CA ILE A 455 -31.17 -10.19 22.59
C ILE A 455 -30.66 -11.53 22.07
N GLU A 456 -31.46 -12.27 21.27
CA GLU A 456 -31.05 -13.54 20.65
C GLU A 456 -29.86 -13.35 19.70
N TYR A 457 -29.83 -12.25 18.94
CA TYR A 457 -28.71 -11.90 18.10
C TYR A 457 -27.45 -11.62 18.92
N SER A 458 -27.57 -10.93 20.06
CA SER A 458 -26.46 -10.64 20.96
C SER A 458 -25.87 -11.92 21.58
N TYR A 459 -26.71 -12.85 22.01
CA TYR A 459 -26.28 -14.15 22.52
C TYR A 459 -25.49 -14.94 21.47
N LYS A 460 -25.99 -15.02 20.26
CA LYS A 460 -25.34 -15.71 19.16
C LYS A 460 -23.97 -15.11 18.85
N LEU A 461 -23.87 -13.79 18.81
CA LEU A 461 -22.62 -13.08 18.53
C LEU A 461 -21.57 -13.31 19.63
N LEU A 462 -21.98 -13.19 20.89
CA LEU A 462 -21.09 -13.37 22.03
C LEU A 462 -20.55 -14.80 22.13
N LEU A 463 -21.41 -15.80 22.00
CA LEU A 463 -21.01 -17.21 22.02
C LEU A 463 -20.10 -17.56 20.83
N SER A 464 -20.36 -17.01 19.64
CA SER A 464 -19.44 -17.18 18.50
C SER A 464 -18.05 -16.62 18.80
N TRP A 465 -17.96 -15.43 19.39
CA TRP A 465 -16.67 -14.83 19.75
C TRP A 465 -15.90 -15.65 20.79
N LEU A 466 -16.59 -16.22 21.77
CA LEU A 466 -15.96 -17.06 22.79
C LEU A 466 -15.43 -18.39 22.20
N VAL A 467 -16.09 -18.92 21.16
CA VAL A 467 -15.60 -20.10 20.43
C VAL A 467 -14.40 -19.76 19.57
N ASP A 468 -14.47 -18.64 18.83
CA ASP A 468 -13.42 -18.21 17.89
C ASP A 468 -12.16 -17.67 18.59
N SER A 469 -12.29 -17.16 19.81
CA SER A 469 -11.21 -16.51 20.58
C SER A 469 -11.32 -16.88 22.08
N PRO A 470 -10.86 -18.08 22.48
CA PRO A 470 -10.94 -18.56 23.85
C PRO A 470 -10.25 -17.65 24.91
N GLU A 471 -9.29 -16.82 24.47
CA GLU A 471 -8.62 -15.84 25.33
C GLU A 471 -9.54 -14.70 25.81
N LEU A 472 -10.70 -14.53 25.20
CA LEU A 472 -11.72 -13.56 25.61
C LEU A 472 -12.53 -14.06 26.81
N PHE A 473 -12.55 -15.38 27.05
CA PHE A 473 -13.37 -15.99 28.07
C PHE A 473 -13.12 -15.39 29.48
N GLY A 474 -11.85 -15.25 29.87
CA GLY A 474 -11.49 -14.68 31.17
C GLY A 474 -11.88 -13.22 31.38
N LYS A 475 -12.13 -12.47 30.27
CA LYS A 475 -12.59 -11.08 30.34
C LYS A 475 -14.10 -10.95 30.31
N VAL A 476 -14.78 -11.91 29.72
CA VAL A 476 -16.24 -11.92 29.54
C VAL A 476 -16.93 -12.59 30.71
N SER A 477 -16.36 -13.64 31.29
CA SER A 477 -16.95 -14.42 32.39
C SER A 477 -17.18 -13.63 33.67
N ASP A 478 -16.44 -12.50 33.86
CA ASP A 478 -16.65 -11.58 35.00
C ASP A 478 -17.84 -10.64 34.80
N ILE A 479 -18.35 -10.54 33.54
CA ILE A 479 -19.42 -9.57 33.17
C ILE A 479 -20.70 -10.29 32.76
N VAL A 480 -20.59 -11.43 32.05
CA VAL A 480 -21.70 -12.22 31.54
C VAL A 480 -21.48 -13.67 31.97
N GLY A 481 -22.37 -14.20 32.79
CA GLY A 481 -22.36 -15.57 33.24
C GLY A 481 -23.25 -16.49 32.39
N ARG A 482 -23.16 -17.80 32.60
CA ARG A 482 -24.01 -18.78 31.90
C ARG A 482 -25.51 -18.56 32.16
N GLU A 483 -25.85 -17.98 33.31
CA GLU A 483 -27.23 -17.67 33.75
C GLU A 483 -27.87 -16.54 32.95
N ASP A 484 -27.09 -15.71 32.28
CA ASP A 484 -27.59 -14.62 31.45
C ASP A 484 -28.16 -15.08 30.10
N PHE A 485 -27.97 -16.36 29.76
CA PHE A 485 -28.48 -16.96 28.53
C PHE A 485 -29.80 -17.72 28.84
N GLU A 486 -30.91 -17.03 28.73
CA GLU A 486 -32.22 -17.56 29.14
C GLU A 486 -32.89 -18.48 28.11
N GLU A 487 -32.54 -18.32 26.80
CA GLU A 487 -33.26 -18.99 25.70
C GLU A 487 -32.45 -20.14 25.06
N GLU A 488 -33.13 -21.25 24.77
CA GLU A 488 -32.57 -22.34 23.96
C GLU A 488 -32.47 -21.92 22.46
N PRO A 489 -31.39 -22.26 21.71
CA PRO A 489 -30.28 -23.17 22.08
C PRO A 489 -29.08 -22.48 22.77
N TYR A 490 -29.15 -21.16 23.03
CA TYR A 490 -28.02 -20.37 23.55
C TYR A 490 -27.63 -20.74 24.97
N LYS A 491 -28.62 -21.05 25.81
CA LYS A 491 -28.43 -21.56 27.17
C LYS A 491 -27.56 -22.82 27.18
N LYS A 492 -27.88 -23.78 26.33
CA LYS A 492 -27.15 -25.04 26.23
C LYS A 492 -25.73 -24.84 25.68
N ALA A 493 -25.57 -23.90 24.75
CA ALA A 493 -24.22 -23.52 24.24
C ALA A 493 -23.37 -22.83 25.31
N ALA A 494 -23.95 -21.95 26.12
CA ALA A 494 -23.31 -21.33 27.26
C ALA A 494 -22.90 -22.38 28.32
N GLU A 495 -23.75 -23.31 28.66
CA GLU A 495 -23.44 -24.41 29.60
C GLU A 495 -22.27 -25.30 29.17
N LEU A 496 -21.97 -25.35 27.85
CA LEU A 496 -20.82 -26.09 27.31
C LEU A 496 -19.55 -25.28 27.27
N LEU A 497 -19.64 -23.95 27.26
CA LEU A 497 -18.50 -23.02 27.15
C LEU A 497 -18.02 -22.51 28.51
N TYR A 498 -18.92 -22.39 29.50
CA TYR A 498 -18.64 -21.92 30.86
C TYR A 498 -18.46 -23.10 31.83
#